data_051e5df9b2466dd506f3209bd1f9d629
#
_entry.id   051e5df9b2466dd506f3209bd1f9d629
#
_cell.length_a   1.000
_cell.length_b   1.000
_cell.length_c   1.000
_cell.angle_alpha   90.00
_cell.angle_beta   90.00
_cell.angle_gamma   90.00
#
_symmetry.space_group_name_H-M   'P 1'
#
loop_
_entity.id
_entity.type
_entity.pdbx_description
1 polymer ?
#
loop_
_entity_poly.entity_id
_entity_poly.type
_entity_poly.pdbx_seq_one_letter_code
_entity_poly.pdbx_strand_id
1 'polypeptide(L)'
;VGTTLIVGYLSDDSDCQNPLEDCDGMGKIHSAHRHSRNHSEMQEALALDSDWEPDLDLVDDFTSRLRRPWIEAAMQSAEFIEWANESAGPTARKDDAYYKRRAAKLWRETDGEYCYGASDIYDFDFTDSVREQVWQDLRSEGLIGDRDAVVLDCYEHGGQVWSITGQGMQCRWDTSTGAGAWIPDQCAKEEIERRAAVYAYGEVKDNGSWTRGSGRKR
;
A
#
# COMPACT_ATOMS: atom_id res chain seq x y z
N VAL A 1 -19.20 -8.26 -53.74
CA VAL A 1 -18.49 -8.02 -52.45
C VAL A 1 -18.33 -6.52 -52.35
N GLY A 2 -19.06 -5.88 -51.42
CA GLY A 2 -18.92 -4.43 -51.20
C GLY A 2 -17.64 -4.11 -50.46
N THR A 3 -16.93 -3.07 -50.89
CA THR A 3 -15.76 -2.55 -50.20
C THR A 3 -16.23 -1.45 -49.22
N THR A 4 -16.03 -1.61 -47.93
CA THR A 4 -16.32 -0.57 -46.92
C THR A 4 -15.03 0.21 -46.66
N LEU A 5 -15.06 1.54 -46.87
CA LEU A 5 -13.99 2.45 -46.51
C LEU A 5 -14.30 3.02 -45.10
N ILE A 6 -13.41 2.80 -44.13
CA ILE A 6 -13.50 3.41 -42.82
C ILE A 6 -12.50 4.57 -42.81
N VAL A 7 -13.00 5.78 -42.55
CA VAL A 7 -12.17 6.98 -42.43
C VAL A 7 -12.24 7.43 -40.98
N GLY A 8 -11.09 7.48 -40.29
CA GLY A 8 -10.93 8.02 -38.94
C GLY A 8 -10.34 9.43 -39.01
N TYR A 9 -10.83 10.32 -38.18
CA TYR A 9 -10.28 11.67 -37.97
C TYR A 9 -9.75 11.80 -36.59
N LEU A 10 -8.59 12.42 -36.43
CA LEU A 10 -8.14 13.00 -35.16
C LEU A 10 -8.58 14.47 -35.17
N SER A 11 -9.40 14.87 -34.27
CA SER A 11 -9.75 16.28 -34.02
C SER A 11 -9.23 16.69 -32.64
N ASP A 12 -8.79 17.94 -32.56
CA ASP A 12 -8.46 18.55 -31.30
C ASP A 12 -9.75 18.73 -30.49
N ASP A 13 -9.79 18.24 -29.26
CA ASP A 13 -10.89 18.41 -28.33
C ASP A 13 -10.45 19.43 -27.27
N SER A 14 -10.76 20.68 -27.52
CA SER A 14 -10.43 21.80 -26.62
C SER A 14 -11.19 21.74 -25.29
N ASP A 15 -12.24 20.94 -25.24
CA ASP A 15 -13.11 20.79 -24.05
C ASP A 15 -12.82 19.48 -23.29
N CYS A 16 -11.83 18.70 -23.73
CA CYS A 16 -11.48 17.47 -23.04
C CYS A 16 -10.93 17.81 -21.65
N GLN A 17 -11.49 17.15 -20.66
CA GLN A 17 -11.01 17.26 -19.29
C GLN A 17 -9.66 16.52 -19.16
N ASN A 18 -8.77 17.08 -18.34
CA ASN A 18 -7.51 16.41 -18.05
C ASN A 18 -7.80 15.11 -17.27
N PRO A 19 -7.48 13.93 -17.80
CA PRO A 19 -7.74 12.67 -17.11
C PRO A 19 -7.01 12.54 -15.76
N LEU A 20 -6.00 13.38 -15.49
CA LEU A 20 -5.35 13.47 -14.18
C LEU A 20 -6.17 14.30 -13.17
N GLU A 21 -7.10 15.12 -13.63
CA GLU A 21 -7.89 16.00 -12.77
C GLU A 21 -9.33 15.52 -12.61
N ASP A 22 -9.90 14.97 -13.66
CA ASP A 22 -11.28 14.49 -13.65
C ASP A 22 -11.50 13.38 -14.69
N CYS A 23 -11.51 12.13 -14.24
CA CYS A 23 -11.92 10.97 -15.02
C CYS A 23 -13.32 10.58 -14.59
N ASP A 24 -14.33 11.15 -15.22
CA ASP A 24 -15.74 10.92 -14.90
C ASP A 24 -16.06 9.41 -14.84
N GLY A 25 -16.36 8.91 -13.64
CA GLY A 25 -16.72 7.52 -13.40
C GLY A 25 -15.57 6.51 -13.43
N MET A 26 -14.32 6.95 -13.47
CA MET A 26 -13.15 6.05 -13.50
C MET A 26 -12.19 6.26 -12.32
N GLY A 27 -12.42 7.29 -11.50
CA GLY A 27 -11.51 7.68 -10.42
C GLY A 27 -10.50 8.74 -10.85
N LYS A 28 -9.53 9.01 -9.98
CA LYS A 28 -8.53 10.06 -10.16
C LYS A 28 -7.12 9.52 -10.10
N ILE A 29 -6.22 10.11 -10.91
CA ILE A 29 -4.78 9.85 -10.81
C ILE A 29 -4.15 11.05 -10.10
N HIS A 30 -3.55 10.79 -8.93
CA HIS A 30 -2.69 11.72 -8.22
C HIS A 30 -1.23 11.36 -8.50
N SER A 31 -0.36 12.36 -8.59
CA SER A 31 0.99 12.11 -9.11
C SER A 31 2.06 12.93 -8.40
N ALA A 32 3.21 12.32 -8.16
CA ALA A 32 4.44 12.98 -7.74
C ALA A 32 5.14 13.72 -8.90
N HIS A 33 4.63 13.65 -10.13
CA HIS A 33 5.26 14.27 -11.28
C HIS A 33 5.38 15.79 -11.09
N ARG A 34 6.53 16.36 -11.50
CA ARG A 34 6.88 17.78 -11.30
C ARG A 34 5.86 18.81 -11.82
N HIS A 35 5.01 18.43 -12.75
CA HIS A 35 3.94 19.27 -13.31
C HIS A 35 2.58 19.04 -12.65
N SER A 36 2.48 18.04 -11.77
CA SER A 36 1.27 17.79 -10.99
C SER A 36 1.12 18.80 -9.86
N ARG A 37 -0.12 19.03 -9.42
CA ARG A 37 -0.45 19.90 -8.27
C ARG A 37 -1.12 19.15 -7.14
N ASN A 38 -1.23 17.84 -7.26
CA ASN A 38 -1.94 16.97 -6.30
C ASN A 38 -0.98 15.98 -5.60
N HIS A 39 0.21 16.45 -5.23
CA HIS A 39 1.20 15.66 -4.49
C HIS A 39 0.70 15.26 -3.11
N SER A 40 0.08 16.21 -2.38
CA SER A 40 -0.48 15.97 -1.05
C SER A 40 -1.58 14.93 -1.05
N GLU A 41 -2.42 14.93 -2.06
CA GLU A 41 -3.49 13.95 -2.21
C GLU A 41 -2.93 12.55 -2.50
N MET A 42 -1.81 12.46 -3.23
CA MET A 42 -1.13 11.19 -3.43
C MET A 42 -0.49 10.68 -2.13
N GLN A 43 0.18 11.57 -1.39
CA GLN A 43 0.77 11.22 -0.10
C GLN A 43 -0.30 10.74 0.89
N GLU A 44 -1.41 11.48 0.99
CA GLU A 44 -2.55 11.10 1.83
C GLU A 44 -3.14 9.75 1.42
N ALA A 45 -3.39 9.53 0.11
CA ALA A 45 -3.97 8.29 -0.38
C ALA A 45 -3.08 7.06 -0.16
N LEU A 46 -1.77 7.24 -0.24
CA LEU A 46 -0.79 6.17 -0.03
C LEU A 46 -0.26 6.12 1.40
N ALA A 47 -0.70 7.03 2.29
CA ALA A 47 -0.19 7.19 3.66
C ALA A 47 1.33 7.36 3.69
N LEU A 48 1.86 8.27 2.86
CA LEU A 48 3.29 8.61 2.77
C LEU A 48 3.57 9.95 3.44
N ASP A 49 4.77 10.09 3.96
CA ASP A 49 5.29 11.35 4.52
C ASP A 49 5.77 12.33 3.43
N SER A 50 6.41 13.44 3.84
CA SER A 50 6.96 14.45 2.93
C SER A 50 8.13 13.95 2.06
N ASP A 51 8.80 12.90 2.47
CA ASP A 51 9.95 12.30 1.79
C ASP A 51 9.55 11.12 0.90
N TRP A 52 8.25 10.88 0.76
CA TRP A 52 7.63 9.78 -0.01
C TRP A 52 7.89 8.40 0.57
N GLU A 53 8.24 8.34 1.84
CA GLU A 53 8.41 7.10 2.61
C GLU A 53 7.12 6.78 3.39
N PRO A 54 6.93 5.56 3.89
CA PRO A 54 5.81 5.23 4.75
C PRO A 54 5.69 6.20 5.93
N ASP A 55 4.55 6.86 6.07
CA ASP A 55 4.31 7.75 7.20
C ASP A 55 4.08 6.93 8.48
N LEU A 56 5.18 6.67 9.19
CA LEU A 56 5.15 5.86 10.39
C LEU A 56 4.52 6.59 11.59
N ASP A 57 4.41 7.91 11.54
CA ASP A 57 3.74 8.69 12.60
C ASP A 57 2.24 8.36 12.66
N LEU A 58 1.63 7.99 11.53
CA LEU A 58 0.24 7.53 11.49
C LEU A 58 0.02 6.22 12.27
N VAL A 59 1.06 5.43 12.48
CA VAL A 59 1.00 4.17 13.24
C VAL A 59 0.87 4.43 14.74
N ASP A 60 1.31 5.59 15.21
CA ASP A 60 1.38 5.95 16.62
C ASP A 60 0.00 6.00 17.26
N ASP A 61 -1.03 6.39 16.51
CA ASP A 61 -2.42 6.35 16.98
C ASP A 61 -2.93 4.90 17.21
N PHE A 62 -2.19 3.91 16.71
CA PHE A 62 -2.55 2.49 16.77
C PHE A 62 -1.58 1.64 17.59
N THR A 63 -0.98 2.22 18.63
CA THR A 63 0.05 1.60 19.48
C THR A 63 -0.29 0.19 19.95
N SER A 64 -1.55 -0.08 20.24
CA SER A 64 -1.99 -1.41 20.70
C SER A 64 -1.73 -2.52 19.67
N ARG A 65 -1.65 -2.19 18.38
CA ARG A 65 -1.37 -3.14 17.29
C ARG A 65 0.10 -3.48 17.17
N LEU A 66 0.98 -2.59 17.62
CA LEU A 66 2.43 -2.80 17.61
C LEU A 66 2.89 -3.85 18.63
N ARG A 67 2.15 -4.03 19.72
CA ARG A 67 2.58 -4.87 20.83
C ARG A 67 2.93 -6.30 20.44
N ARG A 68 2.09 -6.95 19.66
CA ARG A 68 2.30 -8.35 19.30
C ARG A 68 3.46 -8.53 18.33
N PRO A 69 3.49 -7.82 17.18
CA PRO A 69 4.63 -7.88 16.25
C PRO A 69 5.95 -7.50 16.92
N TRP A 70 5.93 -6.48 17.78
CA TRP A 70 7.11 -6.05 18.51
C TRP A 70 7.67 -7.16 19.44
N ILE A 71 6.80 -7.83 20.22
CA ILE A 71 7.22 -8.96 21.07
C ILE A 71 7.78 -10.11 20.22
N GLU A 72 7.16 -10.40 19.08
CA GLU A 72 7.60 -11.46 18.16
C GLU A 72 8.97 -11.11 17.53
N ALA A 73 9.17 -9.86 17.12
CA ALA A 73 10.45 -9.36 16.61
C ALA A 73 11.55 -9.35 17.69
N ALA A 74 11.24 -8.91 18.89
CA ALA A 74 12.18 -8.93 20.03
C ALA A 74 12.71 -10.33 20.30
N MET A 75 11.87 -11.34 20.21
CA MET A 75 12.29 -12.75 20.41
C MET A 75 13.24 -13.26 19.33
N GLN A 76 13.33 -12.60 18.20
CA GLN A 76 14.22 -12.94 17.09
C GLN A 76 15.47 -12.05 17.02
N SER A 77 15.45 -10.89 17.71
CA SER A 77 16.58 -9.97 17.73
C SER A 77 17.70 -10.45 18.62
N ALA A 78 18.91 -10.55 18.05
CA ALA A 78 20.11 -10.90 18.81
C ALA A 78 20.43 -9.86 19.91
N GLU A 79 20.26 -8.60 19.61
CA GLU A 79 20.50 -7.47 20.52
C GLU A 79 19.56 -7.49 21.72
N PHE A 80 18.26 -7.70 21.46
CA PHE A 80 17.31 -7.88 22.55
C PHE A 80 17.63 -9.10 23.43
N ILE A 81 18.01 -10.22 22.83
CA ILE A 81 18.37 -11.45 23.54
C ILE A 81 19.61 -11.22 24.40
N GLU A 82 20.63 -10.52 23.88
CA GLU A 82 21.84 -10.17 24.63
C GLU A 82 21.51 -9.30 25.82
N TRP A 83 20.78 -8.21 25.62
CA TRP A 83 20.28 -7.33 26.69
C TRP A 83 19.49 -8.09 27.76
N ALA A 84 18.57 -8.96 27.34
CA ALA A 84 17.77 -9.77 28.26
C ALA A 84 18.63 -10.75 29.07
N ASN A 85 19.73 -11.25 28.47
CA ASN A 85 20.67 -12.13 29.09
C ASN A 85 21.55 -11.45 30.13
N GLU A 86 22.01 -10.23 29.87
CA GLU A 86 22.81 -9.42 30.78
C GLU A 86 22.03 -9.08 32.05
N SER A 87 20.74 -8.80 31.90
CA SER A 87 19.84 -8.50 33.01
C SER A 87 19.27 -9.73 33.72
N ALA A 88 19.66 -10.94 33.29
CA ALA A 88 19.18 -12.19 33.89
C ALA A 88 19.96 -12.56 35.15
N GLY A 89 19.25 -12.99 36.18
CA GLY A 89 19.89 -13.60 37.35
C GLY A 89 20.56 -14.94 36.98
N PRO A 90 21.55 -15.38 37.80
CA PRO A 90 22.36 -16.56 37.50
C PRO A 90 21.57 -17.89 37.40
N THR A 91 20.36 -17.91 37.97
CA THR A 91 19.48 -19.10 38.00
C THR A 91 18.35 -19.04 36.97
N ALA A 92 18.30 -17.99 36.14
CA ALA A 92 17.22 -17.82 35.18
C ALA A 92 17.31 -18.87 34.06
N ARG A 93 16.22 -19.58 33.84
CA ARG A 93 16.08 -20.45 32.67
C ARG A 93 15.77 -19.58 31.47
N LYS A 94 16.73 -19.50 30.54
CA LYS A 94 16.70 -18.67 29.33
C LYS A 94 16.06 -19.43 28.19
N ASP A 95 14.75 -19.67 28.30
CA ASP A 95 13.93 -20.29 27.23
C ASP A 95 13.02 -19.24 26.58
N ASP A 96 12.31 -19.65 25.52
CA ASP A 96 11.40 -18.76 24.77
C ASP A 96 10.37 -18.08 25.69
N ALA A 97 9.88 -18.80 26.71
CA ALA A 97 8.95 -18.25 27.67
C ALA A 97 9.60 -17.15 28.54
N TYR A 98 10.88 -17.27 28.81
CA TYR A 98 11.64 -16.22 29.51
C TYR A 98 11.74 -14.96 28.65
N TYR A 99 12.20 -15.07 27.37
CA TYR A 99 12.34 -13.93 26.49
C TYR A 99 11.00 -13.26 26.21
N LYS A 100 9.95 -14.03 25.96
CA LYS A 100 8.60 -13.50 25.74
C LYS A 100 8.10 -12.72 26.95
N ARG A 101 8.34 -13.19 28.18
CA ARG A 101 7.97 -12.46 29.41
C ARG A 101 8.79 -11.18 29.57
N ARG A 102 10.08 -11.21 29.20
CA ARG A 102 10.95 -10.03 29.25
C ARG A 102 10.48 -8.96 28.27
N ALA A 103 10.22 -9.34 27.03
CA ALA A 103 9.68 -8.44 26.01
C ALA A 103 8.34 -7.84 26.43
N ALA A 104 7.40 -8.67 26.89
CA ALA A 104 6.10 -8.19 27.38
C ALA A 104 6.18 -7.31 28.63
N LYS A 105 7.20 -7.51 29.47
CA LYS A 105 7.46 -6.64 30.62
C LYS A 105 8.01 -5.30 30.18
N LEU A 106 9.00 -5.30 29.29
CA LEU A 106 9.61 -4.11 28.72
C LEU A 106 8.55 -3.23 28.03
N TRP A 107 7.73 -3.83 27.18
CA TRP A 107 6.60 -3.12 26.53
C TRP A 107 5.71 -2.39 27.53
N ARG A 108 5.38 -3.02 28.66
CA ARG A 108 4.54 -2.40 29.69
C ARG A 108 5.22 -1.32 30.51
N GLU A 109 6.54 -1.46 30.75
CA GLU A 109 7.32 -0.49 31.53
C GLU A 109 7.57 0.79 30.76
N THR A 110 7.47 0.75 29.45
CA THR A 110 7.69 1.86 28.53
C THR A 110 6.41 2.39 27.92
N ASP A 111 5.28 1.80 28.30
CA ASP A 111 3.94 2.17 27.78
C ASP A 111 3.86 2.12 26.24
N GLY A 112 4.71 1.30 25.64
CA GLY A 112 4.85 1.21 24.18
C GLY A 112 5.79 2.26 23.57
N GLU A 113 6.40 3.14 24.35
CA GLU A 113 7.31 4.20 23.87
C GLU A 113 8.54 3.67 23.13
N TYR A 114 8.87 2.39 23.27
CA TYR A 114 9.92 1.76 22.44
C TYR A 114 9.64 1.75 20.95
N CYS A 115 8.40 1.95 20.58
CA CYS A 115 8.02 2.05 19.19
C CYS A 115 8.36 3.42 18.58
N TYR A 116 8.71 4.40 19.43
CA TYR A 116 8.86 5.79 19.02
C TYR A 116 10.31 6.29 19.03
N GLY A 117 11.28 5.43 19.26
CA GLY A 117 12.68 5.88 19.36
C GLY A 117 12.93 6.91 20.47
N ALA A 118 12.04 7.02 21.44
CA ALA A 118 12.07 8.08 22.45
C ALA A 118 13.11 7.86 23.55
N SER A 119 13.78 6.71 23.61
CA SER A 119 14.89 6.52 24.55
C SER A 119 16.09 5.89 23.88
N ASP A 120 17.14 6.67 23.71
CA ASP A 120 18.47 6.28 23.20
C ASP A 120 19.09 5.04 23.88
N ILE A 121 18.49 4.52 24.94
CA ILE A 121 19.02 3.41 25.72
C ILE A 121 18.52 2.05 25.22
N TYR A 122 17.41 2.00 24.48
CA TYR A 122 16.73 0.75 24.09
C TYR A 122 16.13 0.79 22.68
N ASP A 123 16.71 1.58 21.79
CA ASP A 123 16.36 1.60 20.37
C ASP A 123 16.90 0.30 19.74
N PHE A 124 16.01 -0.68 19.62
CA PHE A 124 16.35 -1.93 18.96
C PHE A 124 16.08 -1.75 17.46
N ASP A 125 17.04 -2.08 16.62
CA ASP A 125 17.01 -1.92 15.15
C ASP A 125 15.77 -2.50 14.45
N PHE A 126 15.04 -3.41 15.09
CA PHE A 126 13.84 -3.99 14.53
C PHE A 126 12.56 -3.12 14.71
N THR A 127 12.61 -2.05 15.48
CA THR A 127 11.42 -1.24 15.83
C THR A 127 10.77 -0.61 14.60
N ASP A 128 11.55 -0.01 13.73
CA ASP A 128 11.04 0.60 12.50
C ASP A 128 10.47 -0.44 11.54
N SER A 129 11.10 -1.60 11.43
CA SER A 129 10.56 -2.70 10.63
C SER A 129 9.20 -3.20 11.14
N VAL A 130 8.99 -3.19 12.45
CA VAL A 130 7.69 -3.53 13.06
C VAL A 130 6.65 -2.45 12.76
N ARG A 131 7.02 -1.17 12.86
CA ARG A 131 6.13 -0.04 12.52
C ARG A 131 5.72 -0.10 11.06
N GLU A 132 6.67 -0.36 10.15
CA GLU A 132 6.39 -0.51 8.72
C GLU A 132 5.42 -1.68 8.45
N GLN A 133 5.60 -2.83 9.10
CA GLN A 133 4.66 -3.94 8.98
C GLN A 133 3.25 -3.54 9.42
N VAL A 134 3.12 -2.87 10.57
CA VAL A 134 1.81 -2.41 11.07
C VAL A 134 1.23 -1.33 10.15
N TRP A 135 2.05 -0.44 9.59
CA TRP A 135 1.62 0.52 8.59
C TRP A 135 1.00 -0.17 7.36
N GLN A 136 1.63 -1.23 6.84
CA GLN A 136 1.08 -2.01 5.73
C GLN A 136 -0.27 -2.65 6.08
N ASP A 137 -0.40 -3.21 7.29
CA ASP A 137 -1.64 -3.80 7.78
C ASP A 137 -2.75 -2.75 7.90
N LEU A 138 -2.47 -1.60 8.52
CA LEU A 138 -3.40 -0.48 8.68
C LEU A 138 -3.89 0.06 7.33
N ARG A 139 -2.98 0.20 6.37
CA ARG A 139 -3.32 0.63 5.01
C ARG A 139 -4.20 -0.39 4.31
N SER A 140 -3.88 -1.67 4.41
CA SER A 140 -4.67 -2.75 3.80
C SER A 140 -6.09 -2.84 4.37
N GLU A 141 -6.27 -2.45 5.63
CA GLU A 141 -7.56 -2.37 6.30
C GLU A 141 -8.32 -1.06 6.00
N GLY A 142 -7.67 -0.06 5.41
CA GLY A 142 -8.23 1.26 5.12
C GLY A 142 -8.37 2.14 6.36
N LEU A 143 -7.53 1.91 7.37
CA LEU A 143 -7.49 2.73 8.59
C LEU A 143 -6.57 3.95 8.44
N ILE A 144 -5.59 3.85 7.56
CA ILE A 144 -4.75 4.95 7.08
C ILE A 144 -4.71 4.90 5.55
N GLY A 145 -4.63 6.05 4.90
CA GLY A 145 -4.65 6.14 3.45
C GLY A 145 -5.93 5.59 2.81
N ASP A 146 -5.91 5.38 1.50
CA ASP A 146 -6.99 4.72 0.76
C ASP A 146 -6.55 3.28 0.39
N ARG A 147 -7.24 2.28 0.93
CA ARG A 147 -6.94 0.86 0.67
C ARG A 147 -7.12 0.46 -0.80
N ASP A 148 -7.95 1.20 -1.53
CA ASP A 148 -8.26 0.92 -2.93
C ASP A 148 -7.30 1.66 -3.88
N ALA A 149 -6.42 2.53 -3.35
CA ALA A 149 -5.41 3.23 -4.13
C ALA A 149 -4.43 2.25 -4.77
N VAL A 150 -4.24 2.39 -6.08
CA VAL A 150 -3.33 1.57 -6.88
C VAL A 150 -2.11 2.38 -7.27
N VAL A 151 -0.92 1.92 -6.90
CA VAL A 151 0.35 2.57 -7.24
C VAL A 151 0.64 2.41 -8.73
N LEU A 152 1.05 3.50 -9.37
CA LEU A 152 1.30 3.58 -10.81
C LEU A 152 2.75 3.98 -11.10
N ASP A 153 3.28 3.40 -12.19
CA ASP A 153 4.50 3.86 -12.83
C ASP A 153 4.15 4.84 -13.95
N CYS A 154 5.02 5.83 -14.16
CA CYS A 154 4.93 6.77 -15.26
C CYS A 154 6.08 6.55 -16.25
N TYR A 155 5.77 6.18 -17.49
CA TYR A 155 6.71 6.21 -18.59
C TYR A 155 6.57 7.53 -19.36
N GLU A 156 7.67 8.30 -19.43
CA GLU A 156 7.69 9.63 -20.07
C GLU A 156 8.69 9.66 -21.23
N HIS A 157 8.18 9.57 -22.47
CA HIS A 157 8.97 9.69 -23.68
C HIS A 157 8.19 10.47 -24.75
N GLY A 158 8.20 11.80 -24.64
CA GLY A 158 7.40 12.70 -25.47
C GLY A 158 5.92 12.75 -25.10
N GLY A 159 5.51 12.06 -24.05
CA GLY A 159 4.18 12.02 -23.46
C GLY A 159 4.20 11.14 -22.23
N GLN A 160 3.18 11.22 -21.38
CA GLN A 160 3.06 10.41 -20.16
C GLN A 160 2.17 9.20 -20.42
N VAL A 161 2.63 8.03 -20.03
CA VAL A 161 1.86 6.78 -20.05
C VAL A 161 1.89 6.19 -18.64
N TRP A 162 0.71 6.04 -18.05
CA TRP A 162 0.54 5.49 -16.72
C TRP A 162 0.19 4.01 -16.79
N SER A 163 0.79 3.22 -15.92
CA SER A 163 0.53 1.78 -15.82
C SER A 163 0.64 1.32 -14.37
N ILE A 164 -0.02 0.21 -14.04
CA ILE A 164 0.17 -0.43 -12.73
C ILE A 164 1.66 -0.76 -12.56
N THR A 165 2.20 -0.48 -11.39
CA THR A 165 3.61 -0.69 -11.07
C THR A 165 4.10 -2.08 -11.50
N GLY A 166 5.17 -2.11 -12.28
CA GLY A 166 5.78 -3.31 -12.84
C GLY A 166 5.05 -3.94 -14.04
N GLN A 167 3.92 -3.39 -14.50
CA GLN A 167 3.15 -3.98 -15.62
C GLN A 167 3.28 -3.24 -16.95
N GLY A 168 3.73 -1.98 -16.93
CA GLY A 168 3.92 -1.16 -18.11
C GLY A 168 5.32 -1.25 -18.71
N MET A 169 5.64 -0.28 -19.57
CA MET A 169 6.97 -0.13 -20.15
C MET A 169 7.97 0.15 -19.01
N GLN A 170 8.98 -0.70 -18.90
CA GLN A 170 10.05 -0.56 -17.92
C GLN A 170 11.33 -0.12 -18.62
N CYS A 171 11.53 1.19 -18.69
CA CYS A 171 12.73 1.79 -19.23
C CYS A 171 13.54 2.43 -18.10
N ARG A 172 14.81 2.07 -17.98
CA ARG A 172 15.68 2.59 -16.92
C ARG A 172 15.76 4.12 -16.88
N TRP A 173 15.56 4.77 -18.04
CA TRP A 173 15.77 6.21 -18.18
C TRP A 173 14.47 7.02 -18.19
N ASP A 174 13.38 6.40 -18.66
CA ASP A 174 12.13 7.09 -18.97
C ASP A 174 10.95 6.60 -18.09
N THR A 175 11.17 5.59 -17.20
CA THR A 175 10.14 5.11 -16.28
C THR A 175 10.44 5.53 -14.86
N SER A 176 9.52 6.26 -14.25
CA SER A 176 9.52 6.59 -12.82
C SER A 176 8.57 5.62 -12.12
N THR A 177 9.14 4.76 -11.28
CA THR A 177 8.37 3.77 -10.51
C THR A 177 7.67 4.44 -9.34
N GLY A 178 6.41 4.07 -9.09
CA GLY A 178 5.64 4.62 -7.97
C GLY A 178 5.33 6.11 -8.11
N ALA A 179 5.32 6.64 -9.34
CA ALA A 179 5.18 8.06 -9.62
C ALA A 179 3.75 8.58 -9.49
N GLY A 180 2.76 7.72 -9.30
CA GLY A 180 1.36 8.09 -9.17
C GLY A 180 0.54 7.10 -8.36
N ALA A 181 -0.65 7.52 -7.98
CA ALA A 181 -1.68 6.69 -7.39
C ALA A 181 -3.00 6.89 -8.12
N TRP A 182 -3.61 5.81 -8.58
CA TRP A 182 -4.99 5.84 -9.06
C TRP A 182 -5.94 5.53 -7.91
N ILE A 183 -6.90 6.42 -7.69
CA ILE A 183 -7.92 6.26 -6.67
C ILE A 183 -9.25 6.05 -7.38
N PRO A 184 -9.82 4.81 -7.34
CA PRO A 184 -11.08 4.51 -7.99
C PRO A 184 -12.22 5.28 -7.32
N ASP A 185 -13.09 5.89 -8.12
CA ASP A 185 -14.36 6.41 -7.64
C ASP A 185 -15.39 5.29 -7.41
N GLN A 186 -16.59 5.65 -6.94
CA GLN A 186 -17.63 4.68 -6.66
C GLN A 186 -18.05 3.89 -7.91
N CYS A 187 -18.12 4.53 -9.06
CA CYS A 187 -18.47 3.88 -10.32
C CYS A 187 -17.41 2.86 -10.74
N ALA A 188 -16.13 3.21 -10.61
CA ALA A 188 -15.02 2.29 -10.88
C ALA A 188 -15.03 1.09 -9.92
N LYS A 189 -15.28 1.32 -8.63
CA LYS A 189 -15.38 0.24 -7.63
C LYS A 189 -16.50 -0.74 -7.97
N GLU A 190 -17.69 -0.25 -8.28
CA GLU A 190 -18.84 -1.06 -8.68
C GLU A 190 -18.57 -1.86 -9.97
N GLU A 191 -17.92 -1.26 -10.96
CA GLU A 191 -17.55 -1.94 -12.19
C GLU A 191 -16.48 -3.02 -11.95
N ILE A 192 -15.49 -2.77 -11.09
CA ILE A 192 -14.50 -3.77 -10.69
C ILE A 192 -15.18 -4.95 -10.00
N GLU A 193 -16.06 -4.70 -9.05
CA GLU A 193 -16.82 -5.75 -8.35
C GLU A 193 -17.68 -6.54 -9.32
N ARG A 194 -18.39 -5.88 -10.22
CA ARG A 194 -19.19 -6.51 -11.26
C ARG A 194 -18.35 -7.43 -12.15
N ARG A 195 -17.20 -6.96 -12.64
CA ARG A 195 -16.28 -7.76 -13.47
C ARG A 195 -15.70 -8.93 -12.69
N ALA A 196 -15.31 -8.71 -11.45
CA ALA A 196 -14.80 -9.78 -10.58
C ALA A 196 -15.86 -10.87 -10.35
N ALA A 197 -17.13 -10.48 -10.14
CA ALA A 197 -18.23 -11.41 -10.01
C ALA A 197 -18.47 -12.22 -11.29
N VAL A 198 -18.49 -11.57 -12.46
CA VAL A 198 -18.60 -12.24 -13.76
C VAL A 198 -17.44 -13.21 -13.99
N TYR A 199 -16.21 -12.80 -13.66
CA TYR A 199 -15.04 -13.67 -13.76
C TYR A 199 -15.13 -14.89 -12.85
N ALA A 200 -15.59 -14.70 -11.60
CA ALA A 200 -15.69 -15.77 -10.60
C ALA A 200 -16.88 -16.72 -10.84
N TYR A 201 -18.04 -16.16 -11.14
CA TYR A 201 -19.31 -16.90 -11.12
C TYR A 201 -19.96 -17.05 -12.51
N GLY A 202 -19.61 -16.21 -13.47
CA GLY A 202 -20.24 -16.15 -14.79
C GLY A 202 -21.41 -15.17 -14.84
N GLU A 203 -22.02 -15.06 -16.00
CA GLU A 203 -23.06 -14.09 -16.32
C GLU A 203 -24.21 -14.75 -17.10
N VAL A 204 -25.42 -14.29 -16.85
CA VAL A 204 -26.59 -14.65 -17.68
C VAL A 204 -26.65 -13.69 -18.86
N LYS A 205 -26.60 -14.23 -20.07
CA LYS A 205 -26.72 -13.46 -21.31
C LYS A 205 -28.17 -13.05 -21.58
N ASP A 206 -28.38 -12.04 -22.42
CA ASP A 206 -29.70 -11.55 -22.82
C ASP A 206 -30.64 -12.64 -23.39
N ASN A 207 -30.07 -13.69 -23.96
CA ASN A 207 -30.82 -14.84 -24.47
C ASN A 207 -31.16 -15.89 -23.40
N GLY A 208 -30.90 -15.59 -22.12
CA GLY A 208 -31.15 -16.49 -20.99
C GLY A 208 -30.11 -17.60 -20.81
N SER A 209 -29.12 -17.71 -21.67
CA SER A 209 -28.02 -18.66 -21.49
C SER A 209 -27.02 -18.16 -20.47
N TRP A 210 -26.46 -19.08 -19.67
CA TRP A 210 -25.49 -18.76 -18.65
C TRP A 210 -24.06 -19.04 -19.13
N THR A 211 -23.12 -18.09 -18.90
CA THR A 211 -21.69 -18.29 -19.11
C THR A 211 -21.00 -18.57 -17.78
N ARG A 212 -20.30 -19.69 -17.72
CA ARG A 212 -19.51 -20.04 -16.52
C ARG A 212 -18.33 -19.08 -16.37
N GLY A 213 -18.11 -18.57 -15.16
CA GLY A 213 -16.92 -17.82 -14.80
C GLY A 213 -15.65 -18.64 -14.96
N SER A 214 -14.53 -17.98 -15.29
CA SER A 214 -13.22 -18.60 -15.49
C SER A 214 -12.37 -18.62 -14.20
N GLY A 215 -12.84 -17.99 -13.13
CA GLY A 215 -12.15 -17.98 -11.84
C GLY A 215 -11.98 -19.38 -11.26
N ARG A 216 -10.76 -19.73 -10.84
CA ARG A 216 -10.53 -20.96 -10.09
C ARG A 216 -11.13 -20.80 -8.71
N LYS A 217 -12.01 -21.74 -8.30
CA LYS A 217 -12.35 -21.87 -6.89
C LYS A 217 -11.04 -22.13 -6.11
N ARG A 218 -10.67 -21.22 -5.23
CA ARG A 218 -9.69 -21.48 -4.19
C ARG A 218 -10.35 -22.20 -3.03
#